data_1438ced6753024804c9d863a82c4e46e
#
_entry.id   1438ced6753024804c9d863a82c4e46e
#
_cell.length_a   1.000
_cell.length_b   1.000
_cell.length_c   1.000
_cell.angle_alpha   90.00
_cell.angle_beta   90.00
_cell.angle_gamma   90.00
#
_symmetry.space_group_name_H-M   'P 1'
#
loop_
_entity.id
_entity.type
_entity.pdbx_description
1 polymer ?
#
loop_
_entity_poly.entity_id
_entity_poly.type
_entity_poly.pdbx_seq_one_letter_code
_entity_poly.pdbx_strand_id
1 'polypeptide(L)'
;GHIELEETSLEAAVRETKEETGLTVSGLKEKGTLRFQFKDGLRMVCYVFIADSWEGELKECDEARPFWTDKNAIDYDMMWKDDKLWLPLLLEGKEFEGWFIFSDREMIDAKVECISEDQE
;
A
#
# COMPACT_ATOMS: atom_id res chain seq x y z
N GLY A 1 -4.70 -0.72 6.97
CA GLY A 1 -5.18 -0.89 8.30
C GLY A 1 -5.45 0.42 8.97
N HIS A 2 -5.78 0.35 10.22
CA HIS A 2 -6.12 1.53 11.00
C HIS A 2 -4.94 1.92 11.89
N ILE A 3 -4.71 3.24 11.97
CA ILE A 3 -3.72 3.77 12.89
C ILE A 3 -4.34 3.81 14.29
N GLU A 4 -3.66 3.21 15.25
CA GLU A 4 -4.13 3.23 16.62
C GLU A 4 -3.89 4.59 17.25
N LEU A 5 -4.59 4.85 18.35
CA LEU A 5 -4.44 6.10 19.07
C LEU A 5 -2.98 6.27 19.51
N GLU A 6 -2.42 7.45 19.27
CA GLU A 6 -1.04 7.80 19.60
C GLU A 6 0.01 7.06 18.79
N GLU A 7 -0.41 6.40 17.74
CA GLU A 7 0.49 5.65 16.86
C GLU A 7 0.72 6.46 15.58
N THR A 8 1.96 6.53 15.11
CA THR A 8 2.22 7.16 13.81
C THR A 8 1.85 6.20 12.68
N SER A 9 1.72 6.74 11.47
CA SER A 9 1.42 5.88 10.31
C SER A 9 2.52 4.85 10.09
N LEU A 10 3.77 5.23 10.34
CA LEU A 10 4.88 4.29 10.19
C LEU A 10 4.79 3.18 11.25
N GLU A 11 4.49 3.53 12.49
CA GLU A 11 4.34 2.54 13.55
C GLU A 11 3.20 1.59 13.26
N ALA A 12 2.10 2.12 12.72
CA ALA A 12 0.96 1.29 12.35
C ALA A 12 1.36 0.31 11.25
N ALA A 13 2.13 0.78 10.26
CA ALA A 13 2.56 -0.09 9.17
C ALA A 13 3.40 -1.26 9.67
N VAL A 14 4.32 -0.98 10.62
CA VAL A 14 5.15 -2.05 11.18
C VAL A 14 4.30 -3.03 11.97
N ARG A 15 3.40 -2.53 12.80
CA ARG A 15 2.54 -3.37 13.64
C ARG A 15 1.64 -4.26 12.79
N GLU A 16 0.97 -3.67 11.81
CA GLU A 16 0.01 -4.42 10.99
C GLU A 16 0.70 -5.42 10.09
N THR A 17 1.88 -5.09 9.58
CA THR A 17 2.63 -6.06 8.79
C THR A 17 2.96 -7.28 9.63
N LYS A 18 3.36 -7.08 10.88
CA LYS A 18 3.64 -8.19 11.78
C LYS A 18 2.39 -9.02 12.06
N GLU A 19 1.26 -8.34 12.29
CA GLU A 19 0.02 -9.04 12.59
C GLU A 19 -0.49 -9.85 11.41
N GLU A 20 -0.34 -9.32 10.20
CA GLU A 20 -0.92 -9.95 9.02
C GLU A 20 0.01 -10.92 8.33
N THR A 21 1.30 -10.76 8.46
CA THR A 21 2.26 -11.60 7.72
C THR A 21 3.23 -12.36 8.60
N GLY A 22 3.39 -11.97 9.86
CA GLY A 22 4.39 -12.57 10.73
C GLY A 22 5.77 -11.93 10.62
N LEU A 23 5.93 -10.96 9.72
CA LEU A 23 7.23 -10.35 9.48
C LEU A 23 7.42 -9.07 10.27
N THR A 24 8.61 -8.89 10.82
CA THR A 24 9.02 -7.63 11.42
C THR A 24 9.86 -6.89 10.40
N VAL A 25 9.34 -5.75 9.94
CA VAL A 25 10.01 -4.98 8.89
C VAL A 25 10.72 -3.78 9.48
N SER A 26 11.78 -3.33 8.80
CA SER A 26 12.56 -2.18 9.25
C SER A 26 13.06 -1.40 8.06
N GLY A 27 13.54 -0.17 8.34
CA GLY A 27 14.01 0.71 7.28
C GLY A 27 12.88 1.18 6.39
N LEU A 28 11.73 1.48 6.97
CA LEU A 28 10.56 1.90 6.20
C LEU A 28 10.72 3.32 5.71
N LYS A 29 10.36 3.51 4.44
CA LYS A 29 10.29 4.83 3.83
C LYS A 29 8.93 5.03 3.22
N GLU A 30 8.33 6.17 3.49
CA GLU A 30 7.03 6.49 2.91
C GLU A 30 7.25 6.88 1.45
N LYS A 31 6.50 6.24 0.56
CA LYS A 31 6.64 6.47 -0.88
C LYS A 31 5.40 7.03 -1.52
N GLY A 32 4.25 6.89 -0.90
CA GLY A 32 3.06 7.41 -1.53
C GLY A 32 1.91 7.62 -0.58
N THR A 33 0.96 8.41 -1.06
CA THR A 33 -0.29 8.65 -0.36
C THR A 33 -1.41 8.37 -1.35
N LEU A 34 -2.34 7.52 -0.95
CA LEU A 34 -3.48 7.16 -1.78
C LEU A 34 -4.75 7.65 -1.08
N ARG A 35 -5.61 8.33 -1.83
CA ARG A 35 -6.86 8.87 -1.30
C ARG A 35 -8.00 8.24 -2.06
N PHE A 36 -8.90 7.60 -1.31
CA PHE A 36 -10.03 6.89 -1.88
C PHE A 36 -11.32 7.55 -1.45
N GLN A 37 -12.24 7.67 -2.39
CA GLN A 37 -13.57 8.15 -2.12
C GLN A 37 -14.56 7.15 -2.70
N PHE A 38 -15.53 6.74 -1.90
CA PHE A 38 -16.52 5.76 -2.31
C PHE A 38 -17.87 6.45 -2.47
N LYS A 39 -18.69 5.92 -3.36
CA LYS A 39 -19.98 6.51 -3.67
C LYS A 39 -20.90 6.63 -2.46
N ASP A 40 -20.71 5.75 -1.48
CA ASP A 40 -21.52 5.80 -0.26
C ASP A 40 -21.06 6.89 0.71
N GLY A 41 -20.03 7.66 0.35
CA GLY A 41 -19.55 8.75 1.18
C GLY A 41 -18.32 8.42 2.00
N LEU A 42 -17.92 7.17 2.03
CA LEU A 42 -16.72 6.77 2.77
C LEU A 42 -15.48 7.36 2.11
N ARG A 43 -14.55 7.84 2.91
CA ARG A 43 -13.25 8.33 2.44
C ARG A 43 -12.14 7.65 3.22
N MET A 44 -11.06 7.31 2.52
CA MET A 44 -9.92 6.65 3.14
C MET A 44 -8.62 7.26 2.62
N VAL A 45 -7.64 7.32 3.51
CA VAL A 45 -6.28 7.73 3.13
C VAL A 45 -5.34 6.60 3.51
N CYS A 46 -4.55 6.15 2.55
CA CYS A 46 -3.56 5.10 2.78
C CYS A 46 -2.17 5.66 2.55
N TYR A 47 -1.28 5.41 3.49
CA TYR A 47 0.13 5.75 3.35
C TYR A 47 0.88 4.50 2.95
N VAL A 48 1.68 4.59 1.90
CA VAL A 48 2.38 3.44 1.32
C VAL A 48 3.85 3.52 1.66
N PHE A 49 4.38 2.44 2.20
CA PHE A 49 5.78 2.36 2.63
C PHE A 49 6.48 1.22 1.93
N ILE A 50 7.79 1.36 1.76
CA ILE A 50 8.64 0.21 1.44
C ILE A 50 9.55 -0.03 2.65
N ALA A 51 9.96 -1.28 2.82
CA ALA A 51 10.90 -1.65 3.87
C ALA A 51 12.17 -2.15 3.21
N ASP A 52 13.33 -1.82 3.80
CA ASP A 52 14.58 -2.30 3.20
C ASP A 52 15.07 -3.60 3.83
N SER A 53 14.45 -4.05 4.92
CA SER A 53 14.81 -5.33 5.52
C SER A 53 13.65 -5.90 6.31
N TRP A 54 13.74 -7.20 6.61
CA TRP A 54 12.69 -7.90 7.33
C TRP A 54 13.28 -9.10 8.05
N GLU A 55 12.55 -9.54 9.09
CA GLU A 55 12.92 -10.73 9.87
C GLU A 55 11.66 -11.54 10.13
N GLY A 56 11.86 -12.84 10.32
CA GLY A 56 10.75 -13.72 10.63
C GLY A 56 10.33 -14.54 9.44
N GLU A 57 9.22 -15.25 9.59
CA GLU A 57 8.68 -16.10 8.54
C GLU A 57 7.24 -15.74 8.26
N LEU A 58 6.84 -15.89 7.01
CA LEU A 58 5.45 -15.64 6.64
C LEU A 58 4.54 -16.62 7.36
N LYS A 59 3.45 -16.09 7.91
CA LYS A 59 2.46 -16.88 8.61
C LYS A 59 1.07 -16.47 8.16
N GLU A 60 0.19 -17.46 8.02
CA GLU A 60 -1.20 -17.18 7.74
C GLU A 60 -1.91 -16.74 9.01
N CYS A 61 -2.90 -15.88 8.86
CA CYS A 61 -3.78 -15.51 9.94
C CYS A 61 -5.21 -15.61 9.43
N ASP A 62 -6.18 -15.34 10.31
CA ASP A 62 -7.59 -15.45 9.92
C ASP A 62 -7.95 -14.53 8.77
N GLU A 63 -7.20 -13.44 8.61
CA GLU A 63 -7.53 -12.42 7.63
C GLU A 63 -6.67 -12.46 6.37
N ALA A 64 -5.57 -13.18 6.38
CA ALA A 64 -4.62 -13.09 5.27
C ALA A 64 -3.79 -14.35 5.10
N ARG A 65 -3.45 -14.63 3.85
CA ARG A 65 -2.52 -15.71 3.48
C ARG A 65 -1.40 -15.09 2.68
N PRO A 66 -0.39 -14.53 3.35
CA PRO A 66 0.70 -13.88 2.64
C PRO A 66 1.58 -14.88 1.92
N PHE A 67 2.14 -14.45 0.80
CA PHE A 67 3.09 -15.27 0.05
C PHE A 67 4.08 -14.34 -0.65
N TRP A 68 5.27 -14.89 -0.89
CA TRP A 68 6.29 -14.15 -1.62
C TRP A 68 5.96 -14.13 -3.11
N THR A 69 6.14 -12.99 -3.74
CA THR A 69 5.88 -12.82 -5.15
C THR A 69 7.00 -12.04 -5.79
N ASP A 70 7.48 -12.53 -6.94
CA ASP A 70 8.43 -11.77 -7.73
C ASP A 70 7.76 -10.49 -8.22
N LYS A 71 8.48 -9.37 -8.13
CA LYS A 71 7.88 -8.08 -8.50
C LYS A 71 7.47 -8.01 -9.97
N ASN A 72 8.02 -8.91 -10.80
CA ASN A 72 7.67 -8.97 -12.21
C ASN A 72 6.55 -9.98 -12.49
N ALA A 73 6.04 -10.64 -11.46
CA ALA A 73 5.01 -11.66 -11.60
C ALA A 73 3.75 -11.34 -10.80
N ILE A 74 3.52 -10.08 -10.49
CA ILE A 74 2.35 -9.65 -9.72
C ILE A 74 1.10 -9.78 -10.59
N ASP A 75 0.08 -10.47 -10.05
CA ASP A 75 -1.16 -10.68 -10.77
C ASP A 75 -2.13 -9.54 -10.48
N TYR A 76 -2.00 -8.46 -11.23
CA TYR A 76 -2.82 -7.26 -11.03
C TYR A 76 -4.30 -7.50 -11.28
N ASP A 77 -4.63 -8.52 -12.09
CA ASP A 77 -6.02 -8.81 -12.38
C ASP A 77 -6.78 -9.33 -11.16
N MET A 78 -6.06 -9.88 -10.18
CA MET A 78 -6.65 -10.40 -8.95
C MET A 78 -6.66 -9.37 -7.83
N MET A 79 -6.25 -8.14 -8.11
CA MET A 79 -6.13 -7.08 -7.12
C MET A 79 -7.16 -5.98 -7.38
N TRP A 80 -7.24 -5.01 -6.47
CA TRP A 80 -8.09 -3.86 -6.68
C TRP A 80 -7.65 -3.10 -7.93
N LYS A 81 -8.59 -2.45 -8.59
CA LYS A 81 -8.32 -1.81 -9.89
C LYS A 81 -7.25 -0.73 -9.84
N ASP A 82 -7.08 -0.07 -8.69
CA ASP A 82 -6.10 1.01 -8.57
C ASP A 82 -4.66 0.50 -8.48
N ASP A 83 -4.46 -0.73 -8.03
CA ASP A 83 -3.10 -1.21 -7.74
C ASP A 83 -2.19 -1.15 -8.96
N LYS A 84 -2.70 -1.48 -10.13
CA LYS A 84 -1.88 -1.47 -11.35
C LYS A 84 -1.46 -0.08 -11.77
N LEU A 85 -2.08 0.96 -11.19
CA LEU A 85 -1.76 2.34 -11.54
C LEU A 85 -0.62 2.91 -10.69
N TRP A 86 -0.49 2.48 -9.45
CA TRP A 86 0.53 3.05 -8.57
C TRP A 86 1.61 2.05 -8.14
N LEU A 87 1.27 0.77 -8.04
CA LEU A 87 2.25 -0.22 -7.56
C LEU A 87 3.50 -0.28 -8.44
N PRO A 88 3.39 -0.21 -9.77
CA PRO A 88 4.60 -0.18 -10.61
C PRO A 88 5.53 1.00 -10.28
N LEU A 89 4.96 2.16 -9.92
CA LEU A 89 5.79 3.30 -9.52
C LEU A 89 6.54 2.99 -8.22
N LEU A 90 5.85 2.36 -7.28
CA LEU A 90 6.47 1.96 -6.01
C LEU A 90 7.64 1.01 -6.26
N LEU A 91 7.44 0.03 -7.15
CA LEU A 91 8.47 -0.96 -7.44
C LEU A 91 9.66 -0.37 -8.16
N GLU A 92 9.49 0.78 -8.81
CA GLU A 92 10.59 1.52 -9.43
C GLU A 92 11.27 2.47 -8.47
N GLY A 93 10.80 2.53 -7.23
CA GLY A 93 11.39 3.39 -6.23
C GLY A 93 10.94 4.84 -6.29
N LYS A 94 9.86 5.10 -7.00
CA LYS A 94 9.35 6.46 -7.17
C LYS A 94 8.37 6.84 -6.07
N GLU A 95 8.26 8.13 -5.81
CA GLU A 95 7.24 8.65 -4.90
C GLU A 95 6.04 9.11 -5.72
N PHE A 96 4.85 8.97 -5.12
CA PHE A 96 3.63 9.22 -5.88
C PHE A 96 2.48 9.63 -4.98
N GLU A 97 1.43 10.20 -5.58
CA GLU A 97 0.15 10.43 -4.92
C GLU A 97 -0.95 9.96 -5.84
N GLY A 98 -2.00 9.41 -5.24
CA GLY A 98 -3.12 8.91 -6.01
C GLY A 98 -4.45 9.35 -5.43
N TRP A 99 -5.42 9.55 -6.32
CA TRP A 99 -6.80 9.89 -5.97
C TRP A 99 -7.70 8.97 -6.77
N PHE A 100 -8.63 8.28 -6.08
CA PHE A 100 -9.47 7.28 -6.72
C PHE A 100 -10.90 7.41 -6.24
N ILE A 101 -11.82 7.22 -7.17
CA ILE A 101 -13.26 7.21 -6.85
C ILE A 101 -13.79 5.84 -7.23
N PHE A 102 -14.44 5.17 -6.29
CA PHE A 102 -15.00 3.83 -6.47
C PHE A 102 -16.49 3.81 -6.25
N SER A 103 -17.18 2.95 -6.99
CA SER A 103 -18.55 2.54 -6.71
C SER A 103 -18.50 1.04 -6.50
N ASP A 104 -18.72 0.60 -5.25
CA ASP A 104 -18.47 -0.79 -4.87
C ASP A 104 -17.02 -1.15 -5.20
N ARG A 105 -16.79 -2.10 -6.07
CA ARG A 105 -15.43 -2.50 -6.44
C ARG A 105 -14.99 -1.93 -7.79
N GLU A 106 -15.82 -1.10 -8.38
CA GLU A 106 -15.54 -0.56 -9.69
C GLU A 106 -14.92 0.83 -9.57
N MET A 107 -13.78 1.02 -10.24
CA MET A 107 -13.10 2.30 -10.22
C MET A 107 -13.72 3.21 -11.27
N ILE A 108 -14.30 4.32 -10.80
CA ILE A 108 -14.99 5.27 -11.67
C ILE A 108 -14.02 6.31 -12.21
N ASP A 109 -13.08 6.74 -11.38
CA ASP A 109 -12.13 7.76 -11.77
C ASP A 109 -10.82 7.54 -11.03
N ALA A 110 -9.73 7.97 -11.62
CA ALA A 110 -8.41 7.77 -11.04
C ALA A 110 -7.45 8.85 -11.52
N LYS A 111 -6.57 9.27 -10.61
CA LYS A 111 -5.50 10.19 -10.95
C LYS A 111 -4.28 9.76 -10.13
N VAL A 112 -3.16 9.56 -10.80
CA VAL A 112 -1.91 9.23 -10.13
C VAL A 112 -0.85 10.19 -10.64
N GLU A 113 -0.14 10.81 -9.68
CA GLU A 113 0.94 11.73 -10.01
C GLU A 113 2.24 11.21 -9.42
N CYS A 114 3.27 11.19 -10.24
CA CYS A 114 4.60 10.84 -9.79
C CYS A 114 5.26 12.11 -9.27
N ILE A 115 5.74 12.07 -8.04
CA ILE A 115 6.39 13.22 -7.44
C ILE A 115 7.85 13.16 -7.83
N SER A 116 8.28 14.12 -8.66
CA SER A 116 9.64 14.13 -9.14
C SER A 116 10.60 14.60 -8.05
N GLU A 117 11.66 13.91 -7.93
CA GLU A 117 12.68 14.28 -6.97
C GLU A 117 13.90 14.87 -7.59
N ASP A 118 13.99 14.94 -8.77
CA ASP A 118 15.16 15.28 -9.41
C ASP A 118 15.35 16.56 -9.75
N GLN A 119 15.32 16.58 -9.30
CA GLN A 119 15.39 17.05 -9.66
C GLN A 119 16.38 17.34 -9.77
N GLU A 120 16.57 17.14 -9.71
CA GLU A 120 17.36 17.02 -9.70
C GLU A 120 17.82 16.98 -9.89
#